data_9920054eed9251c8007e0a88af05a69b
#
_entry.id   9920054eed9251c8007e0a88af05a69b
#
_cell.length_a   1.000
_cell.length_b   1.000
_cell.length_c   1.000
_cell.angle_alpha   90.00
_cell.angle_beta   90.00
_cell.angle_gamma   90.00
#
_symmetry.space_group_name_H-M   'P 1'
#
loop_
_entity.id
_entity.type
_entity.pdbx_description
1 polymer ?
#
loop_
_entity_poly.entity_id
_entity_poly.type
_entity_poly.pdbx_seq_one_letter_code
_entity_poly.pdbx_strand_id
1 'polypeptide(L)'
;MPGIDKIPSQIGMLMKSVLIVEDEILVAMDLERILEDAGYRVAAIVADQKEAMSTAGAVDMAFVDINLRDGATGPEIARDLAKRYGARIVYVTANPAQIGEPAENAVGCIRKPFNEAAILAAAALADPDQQDAIGHEDVIRL
;
A
#
# COMPACT_ATOMS: atom_id res chain seq x y z
N MET A 1 6.09 -20.89 29.35
CA MET A 1 7.19 -20.84 28.39
C MET A 1 7.23 -19.49 27.71
N PRO A 2 8.18 -18.68 28.09
CA PRO A 2 8.24 -17.34 27.54
C PRO A 2 8.37 -17.33 26.01
N GLY A 3 9.07 -18.29 25.43
CA GLY A 3 9.27 -18.34 23.99
C GLY A 3 7.99 -18.60 23.21
N ILE A 4 7.08 -19.43 23.76
CA ILE A 4 5.83 -19.72 23.10
C ILE A 4 4.91 -18.51 23.13
N ASP A 5 4.85 -17.81 24.27
CA ASP A 5 4.01 -16.63 24.42
C ASP A 5 4.48 -15.48 23.52
N LYS A 6 5.79 -15.40 23.28
CA LYS A 6 6.36 -14.35 22.44
C LYS A 6 6.20 -14.60 20.95
N ILE A 7 6.12 -15.87 20.51
CA ILE A 7 6.05 -16.20 19.09
C ILE A 7 4.85 -15.57 18.40
N PRO A 8 3.61 -15.70 18.90
CA PRO A 8 2.46 -15.03 18.27
C PRO A 8 2.60 -13.51 18.24
N SER A 9 3.11 -12.95 19.31
CA SER A 9 3.34 -11.50 19.39
C SER A 9 4.41 -11.04 18.39
N GLN A 10 5.48 -11.81 18.25
CA GLN A 10 6.52 -11.52 17.26
C GLN A 10 6.01 -11.64 15.84
N ILE A 11 5.18 -12.63 15.56
CA ILE A 11 4.57 -12.77 14.24
C ILE A 11 3.71 -11.55 13.91
N GLY A 12 2.89 -11.10 14.86
CA GLY A 12 2.09 -9.89 14.69
C GLY A 12 2.94 -8.65 14.46
N MET A 13 4.08 -8.54 15.13
CA MET A 13 5.01 -7.42 14.97
C MET A 13 5.74 -7.45 13.63
N LEU A 14 5.99 -8.65 13.09
CA LEU A 14 6.67 -8.81 11.81
C LEU A 14 5.74 -8.60 10.62
N MET A 15 4.42 -8.73 10.84
CA MET A 15 3.45 -8.49 9.78
C MET A 15 3.34 -6.99 9.52
N LYS A 16 3.69 -6.59 8.31
CA LYS A 16 3.52 -5.20 7.91
C LYS A 16 2.06 -4.92 7.62
N SER A 17 1.59 -3.76 8.07
CA SER A 17 0.22 -3.33 7.86
C SER A 17 0.09 -2.49 6.60
N VAL A 18 -0.97 -2.75 5.86
CA VAL A 18 -1.23 -2.13 4.57
C VAL A 18 -2.60 -1.47 4.59
N LEU A 19 -2.67 -0.23 4.12
CA LEU A 19 -3.93 0.43 3.81
C LEU A 19 -4.14 0.36 2.30
N ILE A 20 -5.34 -0.05 1.87
CA ILE A 20 -5.71 -0.04 0.46
C ILE A 20 -6.68 1.11 0.24
N VAL A 21 -6.31 2.02 -0.66
CA VAL A 21 -7.14 3.18 -1.03
C VAL A 21 -7.59 2.99 -2.47
N GLU A 22 -8.79 2.44 -2.62
CA GLU A 22 -9.33 2.00 -3.90
C GLU A 22 -10.87 1.95 -3.82
N ASP A 23 -11.56 2.58 -4.77
CA ASP A 23 -13.02 2.59 -4.80
C ASP A 23 -13.65 1.46 -5.62
N GLU A 24 -12.89 0.81 -6.48
CA GLU A 24 -13.36 -0.36 -7.22
C GLU A 24 -13.22 -1.60 -6.32
N ILE A 25 -14.35 -2.09 -5.82
CA ILE A 25 -14.35 -3.13 -4.80
C ILE A 25 -13.65 -4.41 -5.26
N LEU A 26 -13.80 -4.80 -6.52
CA LEU A 26 -13.17 -6.02 -7.03
C LEU A 26 -11.65 -5.87 -7.11
N VAL A 27 -11.17 -4.70 -7.47
CA VAL A 27 -9.73 -4.40 -7.49
C VAL A 27 -9.17 -4.40 -6.06
N ALA A 28 -9.87 -3.76 -5.13
CA ALA A 28 -9.48 -3.72 -3.73
C ALA A 28 -9.42 -5.11 -3.12
N MET A 29 -10.39 -5.96 -3.40
CA MET A 29 -10.41 -7.33 -2.90
C MET A 29 -9.28 -8.18 -3.49
N ASP A 30 -8.94 -7.96 -4.75
CA ASP A 30 -7.83 -8.66 -5.39
C ASP A 30 -6.49 -8.24 -4.76
N LEU A 31 -6.29 -6.95 -4.53
CA LEU A 31 -5.12 -6.45 -3.80
C LEU A 31 -5.04 -7.05 -2.40
N GLU A 32 -6.15 -7.06 -1.68
CA GLU A 32 -6.21 -7.63 -0.34
C GLU A 32 -5.79 -9.09 -0.34
N ARG A 33 -6.35 -9.88 -1.24
CA ARG A 33 -6.01 -11.30 -1.38
C ARG A 33 -4.52 -11.50 -1.64
N ILE A 34 -3.98 -10.78 -2.62
CA ILE A 34 -2.56 -10.89 -2.99
C ILE A 34 -1.66 -10.57 -1.79
N LEU A 35 -1.95 -9.48 -1.12
CA LEU A 35 -1.13 -9.01 0.00
C LEU A 35 -1.25 -9.91 1.23
N GLU A 36 -2.46 -10.35 1.56
CA GLU A 36 -2.67 -11.23 2.70
C GLU A 36 -2.06 -12.60 2.47
N ASP A 37 -2.16 -13.14 1.26
CA ASP A 37 -1.52 -14.41 0.92
C ASP A 37 0.00 -14.34 1.04
N ALA A 38 0.58 -13.16 0.89
CA ALA A 38 2.01 -12.95 1.02
C ALA A 38 2.45 -12.63 2.46
N GLY A 39 1.52 -12.59 3.42
CA GLY A 39 1.82 -12.38 4.83
C GLY A 39 1.69 -10.94 5.31
N TYR A 40 1.19 -10.05 4.50
CA TYR A 40 0.89 -8.69 4.94
C TYR A 40 -0.48 -8.63 5.59
N ARG A 41 -0.69 -7.69 6.49
CA ARG A 41 -1.98 -7.47 7.16
C ARG A 41 -2.67 -6.25 6.56
N VAL A 42 -3.78 -6.47 5.88
CA VAL A 42 -4.56 -5.36 5.35
C VAL A 42 -5.41 -4.78 6.48
N ALA A 43 -5.05 -3.58 6.90
CA ALA A 43 -5.71 -2.91 8.02
C ALA A 43 -7.10 -2.42 7.65
N ALA A 44 -7.27 -1.92 6.42
CA ALA A 44 -8.55 -1.43 5.92
C ALA A 44 -8.51 -1.25 4.42
N ILE A 45 -9.69 -1.21 3.82
CA ILE A 45 -9.92 -0.78 2.44
C ILE A 45 -10.79 0.47 2.53
N VAL A 46 -10.33 1.56 1.94
CA VAL A 46 -11.05 2.83 1.95
C VAL A 46 -11.23 3.35 0.53
N ALA A 47 -12.30 4.09 0.28
CA ALA A 47 -12.70 4.46 -1.07
C ALA A 47 -12.63 5.96 -1.37
N ASP A 48 -12.34 6.78 -0.36
CA ASP A 48 -12.24 8.23 -0.52
C ASP A 48 -11.38 8.84 0.58
N GLN A 49 -11.16 10.15 0.49
CA GLN A 49 -10.31 10.87 1.43
C GLN A 49 -10.87 10.84 2.84
N LYS A 50 -12.17 11.02 3.00
CA LYS A 50 -12.81 11.01 4.32
C LYS A 50 -12.61 9.67 5.04
N GLU A 51 -12.85 8.57 4.35
CA GLU A 51 -12.62 7.25 4.90
C GLU A 51 -11.14 7.04 5.24
N ALA A 52 -10.25 7.45 4.33
CA ALA A 52 -8.82 7.32 4.55
C ALA A 52 -8.38 8.05 5.80
N MET A 53 -8.81 9.29 5.97
CA MET A 53 -8.40 10.11 7.12
C MET A 53 -9.03 9.65 8.44
N SER A 54 -10.24 9.08 8.40
CA SER A 54 -10.91 8.61 9.62
C SER A 54 -10.48 7.19 10.04
N THR A 55 -10.00 6.40 9.10
CA THR A 55 -9.66 4.99 9.35
C THR A 55 -8.15 4.79 9.50
N ALA A 56 -7.36 5.62 8.84
CA ALA A 56 -5.91 5.48 8.85
C ALA A 56 -5.37 5.66 10.26
N GLY A 57 -4.57 4.71 10.67
CA GLY A 57 -3.72 4.80 11.85
C GLY A 57 -2.29 4.61 11.40
N ALA A 58 -1.43 4.16 12.28
CA ALA A 58 -0.06 3.83 11.92
C ALA A 58 -0.08 2.60 11.01
N VAL A 59 0.13 2.82 9.72
CA VAL A 59 0.30 1.75 8.74
C VAL A 59 1.69 1.83 8.14
N ASP A 60 2.24 0.70 7.74
CA ASP A 60 3.60 0.65 7.21
C ASP A 60 3.65 1.08 5.75
N MET A 61 2.62 0.75 5.00
CA MET A 61 2.53 1.08 3.59
C MET A 61 1.08 1.27 3.16
N ALA A 62 0.88 1.96 2.05
CA ALA A 62 -0.43 2.16 1.45
C ALA A 62 -0.35 1.96 -0.05
N PHE A 63 -1.32 1.23 -0.59
CA PHE A 63 -1.53 1.09 -2.03
C PHE A 63 -2.67 2.02 -2.41
N VAL A 64 -2.39 3.02 -3.24
CA VAL A 64 -3.28 4.17 -3.45
C VAL A 64 -3.59 4.34 -4.93
N ASP A 65 -4.89 4.29 -5.27
CA ASP A 65 -5.35 4.73 -6.58
C ASP A 65 -5.48 6.26 -6.60
N ILE A 66 -5.38 6.83 -7.76
CA ILE A 66 -5.45 8.28 -7.96
C ILE A 66 -6.90 8.74 -8.02
N ASN A 67 -7.69 8.10 -8.88
CA ASN A 67 -9.08 8.46 -9.11
C ASN A 67 -9.99 7.63 -8.21
N LEU A 68 -10.64 8.30 -7.28
CA LEU A 68 -11.51 7.69 -6.28
C LEU A 68 -12.94 8.24 -6.45
N ARG A 69 -13.88 7.75 -5.65
CA ARG A 69 -15.27 8.18 -5.79
C ARG A 69 -15.49 9.68 -5.52
N ASP A 70 -14.57 10.32 -4.80
CA ASP A 70 -14.62 11.76 -4.53
C ASP A 70 -13.73 12.58 -5.48
N GLY A 71 -13.21 11.97 -6.54
CA GLY A 71 -12.40 12.64 -7.54
C GLY A 71 -10.95 12.19 -7.53
N ALA A 72 -10.06 13.02 -8.08
CA ALA A 72 -8.63 12.72 -8.15
C ALA A 72 -7.92 13.03 -6.83
N THR A 73 -8.41 12.47 -5.73
CA THR A 73 -7.92 12.75 -4.37
C THR A 73 -6.79 11.83 -3.91
N GLY A 74 -6.50 10.77 -4.67
CA GLY A 74 -5.46 9.82 -4.33
C GLY A 74 -4.09 10.43 -4.03
N PRO A 75 -3.57 11.34 -4.88
CA PRO A 75 -2.27 11.95 -4.60
C PRO A 75 -2.22 12.72 -3.28
N GLU A 76 -3.28 13.46 -2.94
CA GLU A 76 -3.34 14.18 -1.67
C GLU A 76 -3.41 13.22 -0.48
N ILE A 77 -4.21 12.16 -0.61
CA ILE A 77 -4.30 11.12 0.42
C ILE A 77 -2.91 10.49 0.63
N ALA A 78 -2.21 10.16 -0.44
CA ALA A 78 -0.87 9.58 -0.35
C ALA A 78 0.10 10.50 0.40
N ARG A 79 0.08 11.79 0.06
CA ARG A 79 0.94 12.77 0.76
C ARG A 79 0.60 12.88 2.24
N ASP A 80 -0.68 12.88 2.58
CA ASP A 80 -1.10 12.94 3.98
C ASP A 80 -0.71 11.69 4.76
N LEU A 81 -0.87 10.51 4.17
CA LEU A 81 -0.46 9.26 4.81
C LEU A 81 1.05 9.21 5.03
N ALA A 82 1.82 9.64 4.05
CA ALA A 82 3.27 9.69 4.17
C ALA A 82 3.69 10.67 5.26
N LYS A 83 3.10 11.85 5.28
CA LYS A 83 3.47 12.92 6.21
C LYS A 83 3.05 12.62 7.65
N ARG A 84 1.83 12.10 7.83
CA ARG A 84 1.27 11.88 9.18
C ARG A 84 1.76 10.60 9.83
N TYR A 85 1.92 9.55 9.03
CA TYR A 85 2.19 8.21 9.56
C TYR A 85 3.50 7.62 9.06
N GLY A 86 4.22 8.32 8.18
CA GLY A 86 5.44 7.80 7.59
C GLY A 86 5.21 6.61 6.68
N ALA A 87 3.97 6.41 6.21
CA ALA A 87 3.63 5.28 5.36
C ALA A 87 4.38 5.35 4.03
N ARG A 88 4.88 4.22 3.57
CA ARG A 88 5.47 4.12 2.23
C ARG A 88 4.36 3.92 1.23
N ILE A 89 4.44 4.61 0.12
CA ILE A 89 3.35 4.71 -0.83
C ILE A 89 3.68 3.94 -2.11
N VAL A 90 2.72 3.12 -2.54
CA VAL A 90 2.70 2.50 -3.87
C VAL A 90 1.43 2.99 -4.56
N TYR A 91 1.58 3.67 -5.69
CA TYR A 91 0.43 4.06 -6.49
C TYR A 91 0.00 2.90 -7.39
N VAL A 92 -1.30 2.69 -7.52
CA VAL A 92 -1.86 1.69 -8.43
C VAL A 92 -2.91 2.39 -9.28
N THR A 93 -2.59 2.67 -10.54
CA THR A 93 -3.42 3.55 -11.35
C THR A 93 -3.40 3.17 -12.83
N ALA A 94 -4.48 3.45 -13.53
CA ALA A 94 -4.52 3.33 -14.99
C ALA A 94 -3.76 4.47 -15.68
N ASN A 95 -3.50 5.57 -14.97
CA ASN A 95 -2.87 6.75 -15.57
C ASN A 95 -1.77 7.33 -14.66
N PRO A 96 -0.55 6.77 -14.74
CA PRO A 96 0.58 7.24 -13.92
C PRO A 96 0.90 8.73 -14.08
N ALA A 97 0.59 9.33 -15.22
CA ALA A 97 0.83 10.75 -15.46
C ALA A 97 0.06 11.66 -14.48
N GLN A 98 -1.05 11.17 -13.92
CA GLN A 98 -1.86 11.94 -12.96
C GLN A 98 -1.25 12.01 -11.55
N ILE A 99 -0.18 11.26 -11.27
CA ILE A 99 0.46 11.30 -9.94
C ILE A 99 0.97 12.70 -9.64
N GLY A 100 1.52 13.38 -10.63
CA GLY A 100 2.15 14.68 -10.42
C GLY A 100 3.39 14.53 -9.54
N GLU A 101 3.50 15.37 -8.53
CA GLU A 101 4.59 15.29 -7.55
C GLU A 101 4.32 14.12 -6.60
N PRO A 102 5.16 13.08 -6.59
CA PRO A 102 4.95 11.94 -5.69
C PRO A 102 5.07 12.32 -4.22
N ALA A 103 4.43 11.53 -3.35
CA ALA A 103 4.63 11.64 -1.92
C ALA A 103 6.10 11.36 -1.57
N GLU A 104 6.59 11.93 -0.46
CA GLU A 104 7.99 11.79 -0.03
C GLU A 104 8.42 10.33 0.08
N ASN A 105 7.53 9.49 0.58
CA ASN A 105 7.80 8.08 0.80
C ASN A 105 7.27 7.19 -0.32
N ALA A 106 6.99 7.75 -1.49
CA ALA A 106 6.55 6.95 -2.63
C ALA A 106 7.70 6.10 -3.16
N VAL A 107 7.47 4.80 -3.27
CA VAL A 107 8.49 3.86 -3.71
C VAL A 107 8.25 3.36 -5.13
N GLY A 108 7.01 3.39 -5.59
CA GLY A 108 6.72 2.91 -6.93
C GLY A 108 5.29 3.16 -7.38
N CYS A 109 5.06 2.87 -8.64
CA CYS A 109 3.75 2.94 -9.27
C CYS A 109 3.54 1.69 -10.11
N ILE A 110 2.35 1.11 -10.01
CA ILE A 110 1.94 -0.03 -10.81
C ILE A 110 0.79 0.41 -11.71
N ARG A 111 0.89 0.13 -13.00
CA ARG A 111 -0.16 0.45 -13.96
C ARG A 111 -1.24 -0.63 -13.93
N LYS A 112 -2.50 -0.22 -13.95
CA LYS A 112 -3.63 -1.13 -14.12
C LYS A 112 -3.79 -1.49 -15.60
N PRO A 113 -4.17 -2.72 -15.96
CA PRO A 113 -4.37 -3.85 -15.04
C PRO A 113 -3.03 -4.40 -14.56
N PHE A 114 -2.99 -4.79 -13.30
CA PHE A 114 -1.75 -5.29 -12.70
C PHE A 114 -1.69 -6.82 -12.69
N ASN A 115 -0.48 -7.35 -12.49
CA ASN A 115 -0.29 -8.75 -12.18
C ASN A 115 0.17 -8.91 -10.71
N GLU A 116 0.01 -10.11 -10.20
CA GLU A 116 0.31 -10.42 -8.81
C GLU A 116 1.79 -10.17 -8.48
N ALA A 117 2.68 -10.57 -9.40
CA ALA A 117 4.12 -10.42 -9.19
C ALA A 117 4.53 -8.95 -9.02
N ALA A 118 3.92 -8.04 -9.78
CA ALA A 118 4.19 -6.60 -9.64
C ALA A 118 3.74 -6.07 -8.28
N ILE A 119 2.58 -6.50 -7.81
CA ILE A 119 2.07 -6.09 -6.49
C ILE A 119 3.04 -6.55 -5.39
N LEU A 120 3.48 -7.80 -5.45
CA LEU A 120 4.40 -8.34 -4.45
C LEU A 120 5.77 -7.68 -4.51
N ALA A 121 6.27 -7.37 -5.71
CA ALA A 121 7.54 -6.66 -5.86
C ALA A 121 7.45 -5.25 -5.28
N ALA A 122 6.35 -4.54 -5.52
CA ALA A 122 6.15 -3.20 -4.96
C ALA A 122 6.00 -3.22 -3.44
N ALA A 123 5.29 -4.22 -2.90
CA ALA A 123 5.18 -4.39 -1.46
C ALA A 123 6.56 -4.63 -0.83
N ALA A 124 7.39 -5.43 -1.46
CA ALA A 124 8.76 -5.66 -0.98
C ALA A 124 9.59 -4.37 -0.99
N LEU A 125 9.45 -3.54 -2.03
CA LEU A 125 10.13 -2.24 -2.08
C LEU A 125 9.66 -1.30 -0.98
N ALA A 126 8.38 -1.39 -0.61
CA ALA A 126 7.80 -0.56 0.44
C ALA A 126 8.07 -1.10 1.85
N ASP A 127 8.54 -2.33 1.97
CA ASP A 127 8.80 -2.97 3.24
C ASP A 127 10.19 -2.58 3.74
N PRO A 128 10.31 -1.85 4.87
CA PRO A 128 11.62 -1.41 5.37
C PRO A 128 12.53 -2.57 5.80
N ASP A 129 11.97 -3.76 6.04
CA ASP A 129 12.75 -4.94 6.41
C ASP A 129 13.24 -5.73 5.19
N GLN A 130 12.86 -5.33 3.99
CA GLN A 130 13.23 -5.97 2.72
C GLN A 130 14.32 -5.16 2.02
N GLN A 131 15.51 -5.12 2.61
CA GLN A 131 16.60 -4.30 2.08
C GLN A 131 17.11 -4.76 0.72
N ASP A 132 16.96 -6.05 0.43
CA ASP A 132 17.43 -6.64 -0.83
C ASP A 132 16.32 -6.80 -1.86
N ALA A 133 15.24 -6.04 -1.72
CA ALA A 133 14.12 -6.12 -2.66
C ALA A 133 14.56 -5.78 -4.08
N ILE A 134 14.20 -6.66 -5.02
CA ILE A 134 14.53 -6.51 -6.44
C ILE A 134 13.33 -5.87 -7.14
N GLY A 135 13.59 -4.90 -8.00
CA GLY A 135 12.55 -4.28 -8.80
C GLY A 135 11.91 -5.26 -9.78
N HIS A 136 10.78 -4.89 -10.31
CA HIS A 136 10.03 -5.64 -11.31
C HIS A 136 9.77 -4.72 -12.50
N GLU A 137 9.75 -5.27 -13.71
CA GLU A 137 9.56 -4.46 -14.93
C GLU A 137 8.24 -3.70 -14.95
N ASP A 138 7.20 -4.23 -14.28
CA ASP A 138 5.88 -3.61 -14.22
C ASP A 138 5.72 -2.66 -13.03
N VAL A 139 6.79 -2.41 -12.28
CA VAL A 139 6.82 -1.43 -11.19
C VAL A 139 7.71 -0.25 -11.62
N ILE A 140 7.07 0.90 -11.78
CA ILE A 140 7.80 2.15 -12.06
C ILE A 140 8.34 2.66 -10.72
N ARG A 141 9.64 2.70 -10.56
CA ARG A 141 10.25 3.21 -9.32
C ARG A 141 10.17 4.73 -9.25
N LEU A 142 9.83 5.22 -8.08
CA LEU A 142 9.68 6.66 -7.85
C LEU A 142 10.72 7.20 -6.87
#